data_93e725dfc6d27fe5c7c85db437d77e8f
#
_entry.id   93e725dfc6d27fe5c7c85db437d77e8f
#
_cell.length_a   1.000
_cell.length_b   1.000
_cell.length_c   1.000
_cell.angle_alpha   90.00
_cell.angle_beta   90.00
_cell.angle_gamma   90.00
#
_symmetry.space_group_name_H-M   'P 1'
#
loop_
_entity.id
_entity.type
_entity.pdbx_description
1 polymer ?
#
loop_
_entity_poly.entity_id
_entity_poly.type
_entity_poly.pdbx_seq_one_letter_code
_entity_poly.pdbx_strand_id
1 'polypeptide(L)'
;KSDGLPTGAVSGFCSMLFKLLEDARSDDSKNKPTHFAVIFDSARKNFRNEIYTDYKANRAEAPDDLAPQFEYIRKSVEAFNLPSVELLNYEADDLIATYAKKITEAGARVTVVSSDKDLMQLVSNKVRLFDPMKSKVIGEKEVIEKFGVKPDQVIDVQSLAGDSSDNIPGVPGIGVKTAAELINKYKTLENLLNKATEIPQNKRRETLLLNKDKAMISKQLVTLKNDVPL
;
A
#
# COMPACT_ATOMS: atom_id res chain seq x y z
N LYS A 1 8.32 -32.13 -4.75
CA LYS A 1 7.33 -33.14 -5.20
C LYS A 1 7.95 -33.95 -6.30
N SER A 2 7.25 -34.94 -6.88
CA SER A 2 7.85 -35.94 -7.81
C SER A 2 8.74 -35.32 -8.91
N ASP A 3 8.43 -34.13 -9.36
CA ASP A 3 9.10 -33.47 -10.50
C ASP A 3 10.06 -32.35 -10.07
N GLY A 4 10.34 -32.21 -8.76
CA GLY A 4 11.21 -31.16 -8.23
C GLY A 4 10.61 -29.73 -8.27
N LEU A 5 9.38 -29.55 -8.78
CA LEU A 5 8.75 -28.23 -8.83
C LEU A 5 8.38 -27.73 -7.44
N PRO A 6 8.86 -26.55 -7.02
CA PRO A 6 8.45 -25.95 -5.76
C PRO A 6 6.95 -25.54 -5.85
N THR A 7 6.20 -25.80 -4.79
CA THR A 7 4.76 -25.50 -4.74
C THR A 7 4.32 -24.85 -3.42
N GLY A 8 5.26 -24.45 -2.58
CA GLY A 8 4.96 -23.92 -1.25
C GLY A 8 4.15 -22.62 -1.31
N ALA A 9 4.52 -21.69 -2.18
CA ALA A 9 3.81 -20.42 -2.34
C ALA A 9 2.40 -20.63 -2.92
N VAL A 10 2.25 -21.48 -3.94
CA VAL A 10 0.94 -21.84 -4.51
C VAL A 10 0.04 -22.45 -3.45
N SER A 11 0.55 -23.43 -2.69
CA SER A 11 -0.22 -24.09 -1.63
C SER A 11 -0.65 -23.10 -0.52
N GLY A 12 0.27 -22.23 -0.08
CA GLY A 12 -0.04 -21.21 0.92
C GLY A 12 -1.08 -20.22 0.42
N PHE A 13 -0.92 -19.75 -0.82
CA PHE A 13 -1.87 -18.83 -1.45
C PHE A 13 -3.28 -19.47 -1.59
N CYS A 14 -3.35 -20.68 -2.13
CA CYS A 14 -4.63 -21.39 -2.28
C CYS A 14 -5.33 -21.62 -0.93
N SER A 15 -4.58 -22.01 0.10
CA SER A 15 -5.12 -22.24 1.44
C SER A 15 -5.68 -20.94 2.05
N MET A 16 -4.95 -19.84 1.89
CA MET A 16 -5.39 -18.52 2.36
C MET A 16 -6.63 -18.07 1.59
N LEU A 17 -6.63 -18.19 0.26
CA LEU A 17 -7.75 -17.79 -0.60
C LEU A 17 -9.00 -18.61 -0.28
N PHE A 18 -8.84 -19.92 -0.13
CA PHE A 18 -9.94 -20.81 0.26
C PHE A 18 -10.56 -20.39 1.59
N LYS A 19 -9.72 -20.14 2.60
CA LYS A 19 -10.19 -19.68 3.90
C LYS A 19 -10.96 -18.36 3.80
N LEU A 20 -10.43 -17.36 3.06
CA LEU A 20 -11.12 -16.08 2.85
C LEU A 20 -12.49 -16.25 2.21
N LEU A 21 -12.61 -17.16 1.23
CA LEU A 21 -13.88 -17.45 0.57
C LEU A 21 -14.87 -18.18 1.50
N GLU A 22 -14.39 -19.10 2.32
CA GLU A 22 -15.21 -19.79 3.34
C GLU A 22 -15.71 -18.80 4.40
N ASP A 23 -14.84 -17.96 4.92
CA ASP A 23 -15.21 -16.92 5.89
C ASP A 23 -16.24 -15.95 5.27
N ALA A 24 -16.05 -15.56 4.01
CA ALA A 24 -17.00 -14.72 3.29
C ALA A 24 -18.36 -15.39 3.03
N ARG A 25 -18.40 -16.71 2.83
CA ARG A 25 -19.65 -17.46 2.63
C ARG A 25 -20.42 -17.66 3.93
N SER A 26 -19.71 -17.92 5.02
CA SER A 26 -20.28 -18.15 6.34
C SER A 26 -20.70 -16.88 7.09
N ASP A 27 -20.34 -15.70 6.57
CA ASP A 27 -20.76 -14.42 7.15
C ASP A 27 -22.23 -14.12 6.84
N ASP A 28 -23.12 -14.41 7.80
CA ASP A 28 -24.56 -14.09 7.73
C ASP A 28 -24.85 -12.62 8.03
N SER A 29 -23.84 -11.80 8.28
CA SER A 29 -23.99 -10.39 8.58
C SER A 29 -24.35 -9.57 7.32
N LYS A 30 -24.91 -8.37 7.56
CA LYS A 30 -25.10 -7.35 6.50
C LYS A 30 -23.80 -6.89 5.83
N ASN A 31 -22.67 -7.41 6.27
CA ASN A 31 -21.35 -7.09 5.75
C ASN A 31 -20.78 -8.18 4.81
N LYS A 32 -21.57 -9.21 4.52
CA LYS A 32 -21.17 -10.28 3.60
C LYS A 32 -20.68 -9.69 2.28
N PRO A 33 -19.47 -10.08 1.80
CA PRO A 33 -18.97 -9.62 0.52
C PRO A 33 -19.86 -10.12 -0.63
N THR A 34 -20.22 -9.24 -1.53
CA THR A 34 -20.98 -9.56 -2.74
C THR A 34 -20.08 -9.76 -3.96
N HIS A 35 -18.88 -9.18 -3.92
CA HIS A 35 -17.90 -9.23 -4.99
C HIS A 35 -16.52 -9.50 -4.39
N PHE A 36 -15.70 -10.22 -5.15
CA PHE A 36 -14.31 -10.53 -4.80
C PHE A 36 -13.47 -10.43 -6.06
N ALA A 37 -12.29 -9.85 -5.96
CA ALA A 37 -11.32 -9.79 -7.05
C ALA A 37 -9.91 -9.95 -6.48
N VAL A 38 -9.02 -10.53 -7.27
CA VAL A 38 -7.59 -10.63 -6.95
C VAL A 38 -6.82 -9.66 -7.84
N ILE A 39 -6.00 -8.83 -7.23
CA ILE A 39 -5.22 -7.81 -7.94
C ILE A 39 -3.75 -8.24 -7.94
N PHE A 40 -3.12 -8.21 -9.10
CA PHE A 40 -1.72 -8.57 -9.28
C PHE A 40 -0.89 -7.40 -9.78
N ASP A 41 0.39 -7.41 -9.41
CA ASP A 41 1.40 -6.62 -10.10
C ASP A 41 1.67 -7.24 -11.48
N SER A 42 1.70 -6.41 -12.52
CA SER A 42 1.97 -6.84 -13.90
C SER A 42 3.46 -6.89 -14.22
N ALA A 43 4.25 -6.00 -13.63
CA ALA A 43 5.67 -5.87 -13.90
C ALA A 43 6.42 -5.23 -12.72
N ARG A 44 7.74 -5.39 -12.70
CA ARG A 44 8.62 -4.79 -11.69
C ARG A 44 8.77 -3.27 -11.85
N LYS A 45 8.73 -2.78 -13.08
CA LYS A 45 8.87 -1.35 -13.42
C LYS A 45 7.52 -0.74 -13.72
N ASN A 46 7.32 0.49 -13.25
CA ASN A 46 6.10 1.25 -13.44
C ASN A 46 6.42 2.75 -13.55
N PHE A 47 5.42 3.61 -13.67
CA PHE A 47 5.58 5.06 -13.83
C PHE A 47 6.41 5.73 -12.72
N ARG A 48 6.48 5.14 -11.50
CA ARG A 48 7.30 5.69 -10.41
C ARG A 48 8.79 5.65 -10.72
N ASN A 49 9.26 4.71 -11.57
CA ASN A 49 10.64 4.67 -12.01
C ASN A 49 10.98 5.82 -12.98
N GLU A 50 10.00 6.43 -13.64
CA GLU A 50 10.17 7.65 -14.43
C GLU A 50 10.32 8.89 -13.53
N ILE A 51 9.65 8.91 -12.37
CA ILE A 51 9.77 9.97 -11.38
C ILE A 51 11.10 9.86 -10.61
N TYR A 52 11.46 8.64 -10.21
CA TYR A 52 12.66 8.35 -9.43
C TYR A 52 13.27 7.01 -9.85
N THR A 53 14.39 7.08 -10.55
CA THR A 53 15.04 5.89 -11.16
C THR A 53 15.38 4.80 -10.14
N ASP A 54 15.72 5.20 -8.91
CA ASP A 54 16.12 4.29 -7.85
C ASP A 54 14.92 3.70 -7.07
N TYR A 55 13.67 4.01 -7.46
CA TYR A 55 12.48 3.44 -6.82
C TYR A 55 12.52 1.91 -6.88
N LYS A 56 12.45 1.27 -5.71
CA LYS A 56 12.54 -0.20 -5.51
C LYS A 56 13.82 -0.85 -6.08
N ALA A 57 14.89 -0.06 -6.37
CA ALA A 57 16.14 -0.59 -6.93
C ALA A 57 16.88 -1.52 -5.98
N ASN A 58 16.66 -1.39 -4.66
CA ASN A 58 17.24 -2.23 -3.62
C ASN A 58 16.50 -3.57 -3.40
N ARG A 59 15.35 -3.79 -4.05
CA ARG A 59 14.62 -5.07 -3.94
C ARG A 59 15.36 -6.16 -4.72
N ALA A 60 15.68 -7.26 -4.04
CA ALA A 60 16.22 -8.46 -4.67
C ALA A 60 15.27 -9.04 -5.73
N GLU A 61 15.79 -9.83 -6.62
CA GLU A 61 14.96 -10.64 -7.51
C GLU A 61 14.23 -11.73 -6.72
N ALA A 62 13.11 -12.19 -7.29
CA ALA A 62 12.40 -13.31 -6.67
C ALA A 62 13.31 -14.53 -6.62
N PRO A 63 13.32 -15.30 -5.52
CA PRO A 63 14.06 -16.56 -5.45
C PRO A 63 13.71 -17.49 -6.61
N ASP A 64 14.68 -18.26 -7.08
CA ASP A 64 14.53 -19.16 -8.22
C ASP A 64 13.41 -20.20 -8.03
N ASP A 65 13.12 -20.56 -6.80
CA ASP A 65 12.04 -21.48 -6.42
C ASP A 65 10.66 -20.78 -6.33
N LEU A 66 10.63 -19.47 -6.24
CA LEU A 66 9.38 -18.69 -6.19
C LEU A 66 8.90 -18.26 -7.58
N ALA A 67 9.81 -17.80 -8.44
CA ALA A 67 9.46 -17.25 -9.75
C ALA A 67 8.55 -18.18 -10.59
N PRO A 68 8.81 -19.49 -10.73
CA PRO A 68 7.95 -20.39 -11.48
C PRO A 68 6.57 -20.60 -10.87
N GLN A 69 6.37 -20.24 -9.59
CA GLN A 69 5.10 -20.40 -8.92
C GLN A 69 4.09 -19.27 -9.23
N PHE A 70 4.53 -18.12 -9.72
CA PHE A 70 3.63 -16.99 -10.02
C PHE A 70 2.57 -17.35 -11.08
N GLU A 71 2.97 -18.09 -12.11
CA GLU A 71 2.01 -18.57 -13.13
C GLU A 71 0.94 -19.49 -12.53
N TYR A 72 1.37 -20.40 -11.65
CA TYR A 72 0.42 -21.31 -10.98
C TYR A 72 -0.50 -20.60 -10.00
N ILE A 73 -0.03 -19.53 -9.35
CA ILE A 73 -0.87 -18.68 -8.50
C ILE A 73 -1.97 -18.01 -9.34
N ARG A 74 -1.64 -17.46 -10.52
CA ARG A 74 -2.65 -16.89 -11.44
C ARG A 74 -3.65 -17.95 -11.92
N LYS A 75 -3.18 -19.11 -12.36
CA LYS A 75 -4.04 -20.25 -12.73
C LYS A 75 -4.93 -20.73 -11.57
N SER A 76 -4.45 -20.63 -10.34
CA SER A 76 -5.26 -20.96 -9.18
C SER A 76 -6.44 -20.01 -9.01
N VAL A 77 -6.26 -18.70 -9.23
CA VAL A 77 -7.34 -17.70 -9.17
C VAL A 77 -8.40 -18.01 -10.23
N GLU A 78 -7.98 -18.36 -11.45
CA GLU A 78 -8.89 -18.79 -12.51
C GLU A 78 -9.65 -20.06 -12.11
N ALA A 79 -8.96 -21.06 -11.53
CA ALA A 79 -9.57 -22.31 -11.06
C ALA A 79 -10.58 -22.08 -9.90
N PHE A 80 -10.38 -21.05 -9.08
CA PHE A 80 -11.37 -20.59 -8.09
C PHE A 80 -12.55 -19.83 -8.72
N ASN A 81 -12.52 -19.59 -10.03
CA ASN A 81 -13.50 -18.80 -10.77
C ASN A 81 -13.62 -17.36 -10.22
N LEU A 82 -12.49 -16.76 -9.90
CA LEU A 82 -12.41 -15.38 -9.41
C LEU A 82 -11.85 -14.45 -10.49
N PRO A 83 -12.38 -13.23 -10.62
CA PRO A 83 -11.76 -12.23 -11.47
C PRO A 83 -10.38 -11.84 -10.92
N SER A 84 -9.41 -11.74 -11.83
CA SER A 84 -8.09 -11.19 -11.57
C SER A 84 -7.85 -9.95 -12.42
N VAL A 85 -7.13 -8.97 -11.86
CA VAL A 85 -6.83 -7.72 -12.55
C VAL A 85 -5.35 -7.40 -12.39
N GLU A 86 -4.72 -7.05 -13.50
CA GLU A 86 -3.39 -6.46 -13.55
C GLU A 86 -3.34 -5.45 -14.71
N LEU A 87 -2.51 -4.44 -14.61
CA LEU A 87 -2.35 -3.45 -15.68
C LEU A 87 -0.90 -2.99 -15.76
N LEU A 88 -0.34 -3.01 -16.97
CA LEU A 88 1.02 -2.53 -17.22
C LEU A 88 1.19 -1.08 -16.76
N ASN A 89 2.39 -0.77 -16.27
CA ASN A 89 2.79 0.55 -15.78
C ASN A 89 2.16 0.99 -14.45
N TYR A 90 1.29 0.18 -13.84
CA TYR A 90 0.72 0.44 -12.51
C TYR A 90 0.99 -0.71 -11.56
N GLU A 91 1.10 -0.40 -10.28
CA GLU A 91 1.20 -1.40 -9.23
C GLU A 91 -0.19 -1.87 -8.80
N ALA A 92 -0.25 -3.07 -8.22
CA ALA A 92 -1.48 -3.62 -7.65
C ALA A 92 -2.16 -2.60 -6.70
N ASP A 93 -1.38 -1.88 -5.92
CA ASP A 93 -1.87 -0.89 -4.96
C ASP A 93 -2.60 0.29 -5.62
N ASP A 94 -2.15 0.73 -6.83
CA ASP A 94 -2.82 1.77 -7.60
C ASP A 94 -4.19 1.28 -8.12
N LEU A 95 -4.24 0.02 -8.55
CA LEU A 95 -5.48 -0.61 -8.99
C LEU A 95 -6.46 -0.74 -7.81
N ILE A 96 -5.96 -1.22 -6.66
CA ILE A 96 -6.73 -1.32 -5.42
C ILE A 96 -7.29 0.05 -5.01
N ALA A 97 -6.46 1.11 -5.05
CA ALA A 97 -6.89 2.46 -4.72
C ALA A 97 -7.98 2.98 -5.68
N THR A 98 -7.84 2.69 -6.98
CA THR A 98 -8.82 3.07 -8.00
C THR A 98 -10.15 2.34 -7.81
N TYR A 99 -10.10 1.01 -7.57
CA TYR A 99 -11.31 0.25 -7.26
C TYR A 99 -11.97 0.70 -5.96
N ALA A 100 -11.18 0.91 -4.90
CA ALA A 100 -11.70 1.38 -3.62
C ALA A 100 -12.45 2.71 -3.78
N LYS A 101 -11.90 3.66 -4.55
CA LYS A 101 -12.55 4.92 -4.87
C LYS A 101 -13.85 4.72 -5.64
N LYS A 102 -13.81 4.04 -6.79
CA LYS A 102 -15.00 3.83 -7.65
C LYS A 102 -16.13 3.12 -6.88
N ILE A 103 -15.80 2.09 -6.10
CA ILE A 103 -16.77 1.31 -5.33
C ILE A 103 -17.39 2.15 -4.20
N THR A 104 -16.59 2.95 -3.52
CA THR A 104 -17.10 3.82 -2.43
C THR A 104 -17.92 4.99 -2.93
N GLU A 105 -17.59 5.55 -4.10
CA GLU A 105 -18.39 6.55 -4.82
C GLU A 105 -19.74 5.96 -5.24
N ALA A 106 -19.80 4.70 -5.66
CA ALA A 106 -21.04 3.97 -5.92
C ALA A 106 -21.83 3.59 -4.66
N GLY A 107 -21.38 3.98 -3.47
CA GLY A 107 -22.09 3.78 -2.21
C GLY A 107 -21.75 2.50 -1.45
N ALA A 108 -20.94 1.61 -2.01
CA ALA A 108 -20.56 0.35 -1.38
C ALA A 108 -19.36 0.49 -0.42
N ARG A 109 -19.05 -0.59 0.30
CA ARG A 109 -17.91 -0.70 1.22
C ARG A 109 -16.87 -1.63 0.64
N VAL A 110 -15.60 -1.37 0.98
CA VAL A 110 -14.46 -2.16 0.51
C VAL A 110 -13.69 -2.73 1.70
N THR A 111 -13.36 -4.01 1.62
CA THR A 111 -12.36 -4.63 2.48
C THR A 111 -11.16 -5.01 1.60
N VAL A 112 -10.03 -4.37 1.81
CA VAL A 112 -8.77 -4.70 1.15
C VAL A 112 -8.05 -5.74 1.97
N VAL A 113 -7.77 -6.90 1.39
CA VAL A 113 -7.04 -7.99 2.07
C VAL A 113 -5.55 -7.82 1.75
N SER A 114 -4.82 -7.25 2.68
CA SER A 114 -3.37 -7.01 2.56
C SER A 114 -2.75 -6.71 3.91
N SER A 115 -1.48 -7.09 4.08
CA SER A 115 -0.64 -6.68 5.22
C SER A 115 0.18 -5.42 4.92
N ASP A 116 0.07 -4.87 3.71
CA ASP A 116 0.85 -3.71 3.28
C ASP A 116 0.39 -2.43 3.99
N LYS A 117 1.35 -1.75 4.61
CA LYS A 117 1.11 -0.49 5.34
C LYS A 117 0.76 0.67 4.41
N ASP A 118 1.19 0.62 3.14
CA ASP A 118 1.02 1.71 2.20
C ASP A 118 -0.44 1.86 1.78
N LEU A 119 -1.19 0.76 1.80
CA LEU A 119 -2.64 0.76 1.62
C LEU A 119 -3.42 1.38 2.80
N MET A 120 -2.76 1.65 3.94
CA MET A 120 -3.42 2.31 5.08
C MET A 120 -3.89 3.73 4.76
N GLN A 121 -3.32 4.39 3.74
CA GLN A 121 -3.80 5.68 3.23
C GLN A 121 -5.22 5.63 2.65
N LEU A 122 -5.73 4.44 2.31
CA LEU A 122 -7.08 4.24 1.76
C LEU A 122 -8.16 4.08 2.83
N VAL A 123 -7.77 3.86 4.09
CA VAL A 123 -8.71 3.60 5.18
C VAL A 123 -9.65 4.78 5.37
N SER A 124 -10.94 4.47 5.51
CA SER A 124 -12.00 5.45 5.70
C SER A 124 -13.21 4.79 6.39
N ASN A 125 -14.31 5.52 6.52
CA ASN A 125 -15.58 4.94 7.01
C ASN A 125 -16.18 3.87 6.07
N LYS A 126 -15.73 3.81 4.81
CA LYS A 126 -16.18 2.84 3.79
C LYS A 126 -15.08 1.84 3.37
N VAL A 127 -13.82 2.10 3.69
CA VAL A 127 -12.68 1.25 3.35
C VAL A 127 -11.97 0.79 4.61
N ARG A 128 -11.78 -0.50 4.75
CA ARG A 128 -10.94 -1.10 5.80
C ARG A 128 -9.95 -2.08 5.17
N LEU A 129 -8.84 -2.33 5.86
CA LEU A 129 -7.93 -3.41 5.50
C LEU A 129 -8.18 -4.62 6.41
N PHE A 130 -7.82 -5.79 5.91
CA PHE A 130 -7.75 -7.02 6.67
C PHE A 130 -6.37 -7.65 6.45
N ASP A 131 -5.58 -7.77 7.52
CA ASP A 131 -4.31 -8.49 7.50
C ASP A 131 -4.57 -9.98 7.71
N PRO A 132 -4.46 -10.82 6.66
CA PRO A 132 -4.78 -12.24 6.75
C PRO A 132 -3.75 -13.03 7.56
N MET A 133 -2.51 -12.52 7.66
CA MET A 133 -1.45 -13.19 8.44
C MET A 133 -1.66 -13.05 9.94
N LYS A 134 -2.26 -11.94 10.37
CA LYS A 134 -2.55 -11.65 11.78
C LYS A 134 -4.02 -11.83 12.12
N SER A 135 -4.87 -12.14 11.12
CA SER A 135 -6.33 -12.19 11.25
C SER A 135 -6.88 -10.90 11.91
N LYS A 136 -6.36 -9.74 11.50
CA LYS A 136 -6.67 -8.45 12.13
C LYS A 136 -7.29 -7.49 11.13
N VAL A 137 -8.41 -6.88 11.52
CA VAL A 137 -8.97 -5.73 10.80
C VAL A 137 -8.18 -4.48 11.15
N ILE A 138 -7.90 -3.67 10.13
CA ILE A 138 -7.20 -2.40 10.23
C ILE A 138 -8.16 -1.30 9.80
N GLY A 139 -8.51 -0.46 10.76
CA GLY A 139 -9.31 0.74 10.58
C GLY A 139 -8.53 1.99 10.99
N GLU A 140 -9.24 3.11 11.18
CA GLU A 140 -8.62 4.40 11.53
C GLU A 140 -7.77 4.31 12.81
N LYS A 141 -8.23 3.54 13.82
CA LYS A 141 -7.50 3.36 15.07
C LYS A 141 -6.12 2.75 14.86
N GLU A 142 -6.04 1.68 14.08
CA GLU A 142 -4.78 0.99 13.79
C GLU A 142 -3.84 1.85 12.93
N VAL A 143 -4.40 2.68 12.04
CA VAL A 143 -3.61 3.66 11.28
C VAL A 143 -3.00 4.70 12.22
N ILE A 144 -3.77 5.24 13.15
CA ILE A 144 -3.28 6.20 14.15
C ILE A 144 -2.22 5.55 15.05
N GLU A 145 -2.42 4.31 15.49
CA GLU A 145 -1.42 3.56 16.26
C GLU A 145 -0.10 3.38 15.48
N LYS A 146 -0.20 3.14 14.17
CA LYS A 146 0.97 2.89 13.30
C LYS A 146 1.71 4.16 12.90
N PHE A 147 0.98 5.18 12.46
CA PHE A 147 1.54 6.38 11.83
C PHE A 147 1.46 7.64 12.71
N GLY A 148 0.70 7.62 13.81
CA GLY A 148 0.50 8.76 14.70
C GLY A 148 -0.39 9.87 14.10
N VAL A 149 -1.06 9.61 12.98
CA VAL A 149 -1.95 10.52 12.25
C VAL A 149 -3.17 9.77 11.71
N LYS A 150 -4.18 10.50 11.24
CA LYS A 150 -5.33 9.93 10.54
C LYS A 150 -4.96 9.41 9.14
N PRO A 151 -5.79 8.53 8.55
CA PRO A 151 -5.51 7.95 7.23
C PRO A 151 -5.22 8.98 6.12
N ASP A 152 -5.95 10.08 6.10
CA ASP A 152 -5.78 11.18 5.13
C ASP A 152 -4.43 11.92 5.23
N GLN A 153 -3.68 11.71 6.31
CA GLN A 153 -2.37 12.31 6.55
C GLN A 153 -1.21 11.30 6.43
N VAL A 154 -1.50 10.02 6.16
CA VAL A 154 -0.47 8.97 6.05
C VAL A 154 0.53 9.30 4.94
N ILE A 155 0.05 9.78 3.79
CA ILE A 155 0.88 10.19 2.66
C ILE A 155 1.91 11.24 3.11
N ASP A 156 1.50 12.26 3.83
CA ASP A 156 2.38 13.34 4.29
C ASP A 156 3.43 12.86 5.29
N VAL A 157 3.06 11.94 6.19
CA VAL A 157 4.00 11.30 7.12
C VAL A 157 5.03 10.46 6.37
N GLN A 158 4.60 9.61 5.43
CA GLN A 158 5.49 8.78 4.63
C GLN A 158 6.39 9.62 3.71
N SER A 159 5.89 10.74 3.19
CA SER A 159 6.68 11.68 2.38
C SER A 159 7.88 12.26 3.14
N LEU A 160 7.71 12.49 4.43
CA LEU A 160 8.78 12.97 5.31
C LEU A 160 9.68 11.84 5.80
N ALA A 161 9.10 10.72 6.23
CA ALA A 161 9.84 9.60 6.80
C ALA A 161 10.60 8.79 5.76
N GLY A 162 10.12 8.79 4.52
CA GLY A 162 10.59 7.88 3.47
C GLY A 162 10.22 6.43 3.73
N ASP A 163 10.67 5.56 2.86
CA ASP A 163 10.56 4.12 3.00
C ASP A 163 11.80 3.41 2.46
N SER A 164 12.56 2.78 3.35
CA SER A 164 13.76 2.04 2.97
C SER A 164 13.46 0.78 2.17
N SER A 165 12.28 0.17 2.33
CA SER A 165 11.89 -1.04 1.59
C SER A 165 11.72 -0.74 0.10
N ASP A 166 11.20 0.46 -0.20
CA ASP A 166 10.92 0.94 -1.56
C ASP A 166 11.93 1.95 -2.06
N ASN A 167 12.98 2.17 -1.28
CA ASN A 167 14.01 3.16 -1.58
C ASN A 167 13.45 4.58 -1.79
N ILE A 168 12.45 4.93 -0.99
CA ILE A 168 11.85 6.28 -0.97
C ILE A 168 12.66 7.15 -0.03
N PRO A 169 13.24 8.27 -0.51
CA PRO A 169 14.27 8.98 0.24
C PRO A 169 13.78 9.66 1.51
N GLY A 170 12.58 10.22 1.53
CA GLY A 170 12.11 11.04 2.64
C GLY A 170 13.02 12.24 2.93
N VAL A 171 12.94 12.75 4.15
CA VAL A 171 13.81 13.81 4.67
C VAL A 171 14.81 13.20 5.67
N PRO A 172 16.11 13.30 5.44
CA PRO A 172 17.11 12.69 6.32
C PRO A 172 16.92 13.04 7.80
N GLY A 173 16.93 12.02 8.67
CA GLY A 173 16.77 12.19 10.10
C GLY A 173 15.35 12.47 10.59
N ILE A 174 14.35 12.41 9.70
CA ILE A 174 12.94 12.50 10.06
C ILE A 174 12.31 11.11 9.91
N GLY A 175 12.13 10.40 11.03
CA GLY A 175 11.37 9.15 11.04
C GLY A 175 9.88 9.39 11.30
N VAL A 176 9.08 8.30 11.24
CA VAL A 176 7.61 8.33 11.34
C VAL A 176 7.11 9.14 12.55
N LYS A 177 7.70 8.98 13.74
CA LYS A 177 7.27 9.72 14.94
C LYS A 177 7.43 11.24 14.79
N THR A 178 8.60 11.68 14.32
CA THR A 178 8.85 13.11 14.10
C THR A 178 8.01 13.66 12.95
N ALA A 179 7.81 12.88 11.89
CA ALA A 179 6.94 13.24 10.78
C ALA A 179 5.49 13.43 11.28
N ALA A 180 4.98 12.51 12.09
CA ALA A 180 3.65 12.61 12.69
C ALA A 180 3.49 13.86 13.58
N GLU A 181 4.47 14.17 14.42
CA GLU A 181 4.48 15.40 15.24
C GLU A 181 4.35 16.65 14.37
N LEU A 182 5.13 16.71 13.28
CA LEU A 182 5.11 17.82 12.33
C LEU A 182 3.77 17.92 11.58
N ILE A 183 3.27 16.83 11.05
CA ILE A 183 2.01 16.82 10.30
C ILE A 183 0.81 17.11 11.21
N ASN A 184 0.78 16.60 12.43
CA ASN A 184 -0.24 16.98 13.41
C ASN A 184 -0.26 18.49 13.69
N LYS A 185 0.93 19.13 13.74
CA LYS A 185 1.07 20.56 13.98
C LYS A 185 0.73 21.40 12.75
N TYR A 186 1.32 21.07 11.60
CA TYR A 186 1.22 21.87 10.37
C TYR A 186 0.12 21.41 9.40
N LYS A 187 -0.51 20.26 9.67
CA LYS A 187 -1.64 19.63 8.96
C LYS A 187 -1.28 18.97 7.64
N THR A 188 -0.52 19.61 6.77
CA THR A 188 -0.09 19.06 5.48
C THR A 188 1.40 19.26 5.26
N LEU A 189 1.99 18.46 4.37
CA LEU A 189 3.39 18.58 3.98
C LEU A 189 3.67 19.95 3.37
N GLU A 190 2.80 20.45 2.48
CA GLU A 190 2.96 21.75 1.83
C GLU A 190 3.00 22.89 2.85
N ASN A 191 2.07 22.87 3.80
CA ASN A 191 2.02 23.88 4.84
C ASN A 191 3.26 23.82 5.76
N LEU A 192 3.72 22.62 6.08
CA LEU A 192 4.96 22.42 6.81
C LEU A 192 6.16 23.00 6.06
N LEU A 193 6.30 22.68 4.75
CA LEU A 193 7.43 23.16 3.95
C LEU A 193 7.39 24.69 3.74
N ASN A 194 6.23 25.28 3.61
CA ASN A 194 6.05 26.73 3.52
C ASN A 194 6.42 27.44 4.82
N LYS A 195 6.15 26.80 5.96
CA LYS A 195 6.45 27.34 7.30
C LYS A 195 7.73 26.76 7.92
N ALA A 196 8.56 26.09 7.13
CA ALA A 196 9.77 25.44 7.63
C ALA A 196 10.73 26.41 8.36
N THR A 197 10.76 27.68 7.97
CA THR A 197 11.56 28.73 8.61
C THR A 197 11.13 29.03 10.06
N GLU A 198 9.87 28.72 10.42
CA GLU A 198 9.31 28.97 11.75
C GLU A 198 9.63 27.83 12.74
N ILE A 199 10.29 26.76 12.31
CA ILE A 199 10.60 25.59 13.15
C ILE A 199 11.70 25.99 14.15
N PRO A 200 11.45 25.85 15.47
CA PRO A 200 12.40 26.30 16.50
C PRO A 200 13.73 25.53 16.49
N GLN A 201 13.69 24.22 16.17
CA GLN A 201 14.88 23.37 16.18
C GLN A 201 15.73 23.64 14.93
N ASN A 202 16.87 24.27 15.10
CA ASN A 202 17.75 24.69 14.01
C ASN A 202 18.09 23.55 13.04
N LYS A 203 18.57 22.42 13.56
CA LYS A 203 18.93 21.25 12.73
C LYS A 203 17.74 20.75 11.91
N ARG A 204 16.55 20.62 12.51
CA ARG A 204 15.34 20.16 11.83
C ARG A 204 14.89 21.15 10.76
N ARG A 205 14.92 22.45 11.07
CA ARG A 205 14.61 23.53 10.12
C ARG A 205 15.52 23.48 8.90
N GLU A 206 16.83 23.45 9.13
CA GLU A 206 17.83 23.39 8.05
C GLU A 206 17.64 22.13 7.19
N THR A 207 17.47 20.98 7.82
CA THR A 207 17.26 19.71 7.10
C THR A 207 16.01 19.76 6.21
N LEU A 208 14.90 20.30 6.71
CA LEU A 208 13.66 20.44 5.92
C LEU A 208 13.86 21.43 4.76
N LEU A 209 14.51 22.56 5.00
CA LEU A 209 14.75 23.55 3.94
C LEU A 209 15.65 22.99 2.81
N LEU A 210 16.69 22.23 3.18
CA LEU A 210 17.61 21.60 2.22
C LEU A 210 17.03 20.41 1.45
N ASN A 211 15.97 19.78 1.96
CA ASN A 211 15.41 18.55 1.39
C ASN A 211 13.95 18.68 0.96
N LYS A 212 13.48 19.90 0.66
CA LYS A 212 12.09 20.11 0.18
C LYS A 212 11.77 19.26 -1.05
N ASP A 213 12.68 19.23 -2.02
CA ASP A 213 12.49 18.48 -3.26
C ASP A 213 12.39 16.97 -3.00
N LYS A 214 13.23 16.45 -2.08
CA LYS A 214 13.15 15.04 -1.69
C LYS A 214 11.81 14.70 -1.03
N ALA A 215 11.28 15.57 -0.17
CA ALA A 215 9.98 15.38 0.43
C ALA A 215 8.86 15.36 -0.63
N MET A 216 8.93 16.25 -1.62
CA MET A 216 7.95 16.33 -2.71
C MET A 216 8.04 15.13 -3.66
N ILE A 217 9.26 14.68 -4.02
CA ILE A 217 9.44 13.44 -4.78
C ILE A 217 8.89 12.26 -3.99
N SER A 218 9.21 12.15 -2.71
CA SER A 218 8.68 11.10 -1.84
C SER A 218 7.16 11.11 -1.81
N LYS A 219 6.52 12.29 -1.76
CA LYS A 219 5.06 12.42 -1.83
C LYS A 219 4.49 11.83 -3.13
N GLN A 220 5.13 12.10 -4.26
CA GLN A 220 4.70 11.54 -5.55
C GLN A 220 4.83 10.00 -5.58
N LEU A 221 5.88 9.45 -4.95
CA LEU A 221 6.13 8.02 -4.90
C LEU A 221 5.17 7.26 -3.98
N VAL A 222 4.88 7.81 -2.80
CA VAL A 222 3.99 7.15 -1.81
C VAL A 222 2.51 7.31 -2.13
N THR A 223 2.14 8.32 -2.91
CA THR A 223 0.74 8.55 -3.28
C THR A 223 0.26 7.50 -4.26
N LEU A 224 -0.75 6.75 -3.88
CA LEU A 224 -1.38 5.77 -4.77
C LEU A 224 -2.25 6.47 -5.82
N LYS A 225 -2.12 6.02 -7.09
CA LYS A 225 -3.02 6.44 -8.16
C LYS A 225 -4.43 5.89 -7.91
N ASN A 226 -5.44 6.75 -8.01
CA ASN A 226 -6.83 6.36 -7.81
C ASN A 226 -7.73 6.68 -9.03
N ASP A 227 -7.09 6.86 -10.17
CA ASP A 227 -7.67 7.23 -11.47
C ASP A 227 -7.09 6.39 -12.62
N VAL A 228 -6.61 5.19 -12.31
CA VAL A 228 -6.10 4.23 -13.30
C VAL A 228 -7.21 3.89 -14.29
N PRO A 229 -6.93 3.77 -15.60
CA PRO A 229 -7.91 3.47 -16.63
C PRO A 229 -8.35 1.98 -16.58
N LEU A 230 -9.25 1.66 -15.65
CA LEU A 230 -9.82 0.33 -15.38
C LEU A 230 -11.24 0.23 -15.93
#